data_47aab49b6e1c9e15d0a17a6b2a2d076f
#
_entry.id   47aab49b6e1c9e15d0a17a6b2a2d076f
#
_cell.length_a   1.000
_cell.length_b   1.000
_cell.length_c   1.000
_cell.angle_alpha   90.00
_cell.angle_beta   90.00
_cell.angle_gamma   90.00
#
_symmetry.space_group_name_H-M   'P 1'
#
loop_
_entity.id
_entity.type
_entity.pdbx_description
1 polymer ?
#
loop_
_entity_poly.entity_id
_entity_poly.type
_entity_poly.pdbx_seq_one_letter_code
_entity_poly.pdbx_strand_id
1 'polypeptide(L)'
;MGLKKPRNMWLMEFFAASYPRIKFVHMLRDGRDMSYSNNAYFLRQYGDRLYPGWRKNARVAQMEIWAIGNRRAASAARDLPGVAYHLLRYEDLCSKPAEAIAALLEFVGAPSGDAEGFAKRVQPSSGIGRWREMEPLPLSELSRAALEQFGYQ
;
A
#
# COMPACT_ATOMS: atom_id res chain seq x y z
N MET A 1 4.45 -14.45 -14.78
CA MET A 1 4.04 -13.11 -15.26
C MET A 1 3.44 -12.34 -14.09
N GLY A 2 3.76 -11.07 -13.92
CA GLY A 2 3.25 -10.23 -12.83
C GLY A 2 2.70 -8.89 -13.36
N LEU A 3 1.68 -8.36 -12.68
CA LEU A 3 1.07 -7.06 -12.98
C LEU A 3 1.30 -6.11 -11.81
N LYS A 4 1.86 -4.93 -12.07
CA LYS A 4 2.05 -3.89 -11.05
C LYS A 4 1.28 -2.63 -11.45
N LYS A 5 0.17 -2.35 -10.76
CA LYS A 5 -0.57 -1.08 -10.86
C LYS A 5 -1.22 -0.75 -9.52
N PRO A 6 -1.16 0.49 -9.02
CA PRO A 6 -1.81 0.87 -7.76
C PRO A 6 -3.32 0.56 -7.73
N ARG A 7 -4.00 0.68 -8.87
CA ARG A 7 -5.43 0.38 -8.99
C ARG A 7 -5.80 -1.10 -8.87
N ASN A 8 -4.82 -2.02 -8.93
CA ASN A 8 -5.10 -3.46 -8.83
C ASN A 8 -5.75 -3.83 -7.48
N MET A 9 -5.51 -3.05 -6.43
CA MET A 9 -6.16 -3.24 -5.13
C MET A 9 -7.69 -3.08 -5.19
N TRP A 10 -8.22 -2.38 -6.20
CA TRP A 10 -9.66 -2.21 -6.43
C TRP A 10 -10.27 -3.33 -7.27
N LEU A 11 -9.44 -4.19 -7.86
CA LEU A 11 -9.82 -5.24 -8.81
C LEU A 11 -9.46 -6.65 -8.29
N MET A 12 -9.25 -6.81 -6.98
CA MET A 12 -8.82 -8.08 -6.42
C MET A 12 -9.81 -9.21 -6.68
N GLU A 13 -11.11 -8.92 -6.54
CA GLU A 13 -12.19 -9.88 -6.81
C GLU A 13 -12.17 -10.35 -8.27
N PHE A 14 -11.98 -9.42 -9.21
CA PHE A 14 -11.88 -9.74 -10.63
C PHE A 14 -10.66 -10.63 -10.92
N PHE A 15 -9.50 -10.28 -10.36
CA PHE A 15 -8.31 -11.08 -10.57
C PHE A 15 -8.40 -12.45 -9.91
N ALA A 16 -8.98 -12.55 -8.72
CA ALA A 16 -9.18 -13.82 -8.02
C ALA A 16 -10.11 -14.75 -8.83
N ALA A 17 -11.20 -14.23 -9.38
CA ALA A 17 -12.10 -14.99 -10.23
C ALA A 17 -11.44 -15.45 -11.54
N SER A 18 -10.58 -14.61 -12.12
CA SER A 18 -9.91 -14.90 -13.41
C SER A 18 -8.68 -15.80 -13.27
N TYR A 19 -8.03 -15.77 -12.10
CA TYR A 19 -6.76 -16.46 -11.84
C TYR A 19 -6.79 -17.14 -10.45
N PRO A 20 -7.30 -18.37 -10.33
CA PRO A 20 -7.53 -19.03 -9.04
C PRO A 20 -6.30 -19.25 -8.16
N ARG A 21 -5.10 -19.15 -8.72
CA ARG A 21 -3.80 -19.29 -8.01
C ARG A 21 -3.02 -17.98 -7.94
N ILE A 22 -3.71 -16.85 -8.03
CA ILE A 22 -3.05 -15.56 -8.00
C ILE A 22 -2.45 -15.29 -6.61
N LYS A 23 -1.26 -14.71 -6.62
CA LYS A 23 -0.60 -14.20 -5.41
C LYS A 23 -0.64 -12.68 -5.43
N PHE A 24 -1.21 -12.08 -4.39
CA PHE A 24 -1.25 -10.62 -4.23
C PHE A 24 -0.15 -10.14 -3.28
N VAL A 25 0.75 -9.32 -3.81
CA VAL A 25 1.68 -8.54 -2.99
C VAL A 25 1.09 -7.14 -2.82
N HIS A 26 0.68 -6.83 -1.62
CA HIS A 26 0.16 -5.52 -1.25
C HIS A 26 1.28 -4.68 -0.63
N MET A 27 1.90 -3.82 -1.44
CA MET A 27 2.87 -2.86 -0.93
C MET A 27 2.15 -1.69 -0.29
N LEU A 28 2.36 -1.52 0.99
CA LEU A 28 1.76 -0.48 1.80
C LEU A 28 2.82 0.50 2.30
N ARG A 29 2.49 1.79 2.33
CA ARG A 29 3.27 2.86 2.95
C ARG A 29 2.38 3.67 3.86
N ASP A 30 2.96 4.33 4.88
CA ASP A 30 2.22 5.22 5.78
C ASP A 30 1.36 6.22 4.99
N GLY A 31 0.05 6.21 5.27
CA GLY A 31 -0.92 7.06 4.58
C GLY A 31 -0.68 8.55 4.82
N ARG A 32 -0.11 8.91 5.96
CA ARG A 32 0.26 10.29 6.30
C ARG A 32 1.41 10.77 5.40
N ASP A 33 2.46 9.96 5.20
CA ASP A 33 3.53 10.27 4.25
C ASP A 33 3.03 10.39 2.81
N MET A 34 2.10 9.49 2.45
CA MET A 34 1.47 9.53 1.13
C MET A 34 0.65 10.82 0.93
N SER A 35 -0.03 11.30 1.97
CA SER A 35 -0.85 12.53 1.92
C SER A 35 -0.01 13.79 1.71
N TYR A 36 1.24 13.80 2.18
CA TYR A 36 2.19 14.89 1.94
C TYR A 36 3.08 14.67 0.71
N SER A 37 2.83 13.63 -0.06
CA SER A 37 3.54 13.41 -1.32
C SER A 37 3.04 14.35 -2.41
N ASN A 38 3.96 14.86 -3.22
CA ASN A 38 3.61 15.62 -4.43
C ASN A 38 3.00 14.74 -5.53
N ASN A 39 3.04 13.41 -5.38
CA ASN A 39 2.44 12.48 -6.32
C ASN A 39 0.94 12.32 -6.06
N ALA A 40 0.16 13.27 -6.54
CA ALA A 40 -1.30 13.22 -6.49
C ALA A 40 -1.93 12.59 -7.75
N TYR A 41 -1.21 11.74 -8.48
CA TYR A 41 -1.69 11.15 -9.74
C TYR A 41 -3.04 10.44 -9.58
N PHE A 42 -3.13 9.58 -8.57
CA PHE A 42 -4.35 8.81 -8.31
C PHE A 42 -5.53 9.73 -7.95
N LEU A 43 -5.29 10.73 -7.10
CA LEU A 43 -6.30 11.70 -6.71
C LEU A 43 -6.77 12.55 -7.90
N ARG A 44 -5.85 12.99 -8.76
CA ARG A 44 -6.21 13.73 -9.99
C ARG A 44 -7.05 12.91 -10.95
N GLN A 45 -6.79 11.62 -11.04
CA GLN A 45 -7.49 10.74 -11.99
C GLN A 45 -8.84 10.24 -11.46
N TYR A 46 -8.96 9.99 -10.16
CA TYR A 46 -10.12 9.33 -9.57
C TYR A 46 -10.80 10.12 -8.45
N GLY A 47 -10.21 11.24 -8.02
CA GLY A 47 -10.67 11.99 -6.86
C GLY A 47 -12.10 12.47 -6.98
N ASP A 48 -12.52 12.95 -8.14
CA ASP A 48 -13.89 13.42 -8.34
C ASP A 48 -14.95 12.33 -8.14
N ARG A 49 -14.57 11.06 -8.36
CA ARG A 49 -15.45 9.89 -8.13
C ARG A 49 -15.36 9.35 -6.71
N LEU A 50 -14.16 9.31 -6.15
CA LEU A 50 -13.89 8.65 -4.87
C LEU A 50 -14.04 9.59 -3.67
N TYR A 51 -13.79 10.87 -3.87
CA TYR A 51 -13.89 11.90 -2.84
C TYR A 51 -14.32 13.25 -3.47
N PRO A 52 -15.61 13.43 -3.74
CA PRO A 52 -16.12 14.69 -4.31
C PRO A 52 -15.68 15.90 -3.49
N GLY A 53 -15.21 16.95 -4.17
CA GLY A 53 -14.69 18.14 -3.50
C GLY A 53 -13.25 18.03 -2.97
N TRP A 54 -12.51 17.01 -3.34
CA TRP A 54 -11.13 16.75 -2.91
C TRP A 54 -10.16 17.93 -3.08
N ARG A 55 -10.43 18.81 -4.05
CA ARG A 55 -9.58 19.99 -4.32
C ARG A 55 -9.56 21.00 -3.18
N LYS A 56 -10.58 21.00 -2.31
CA LYS A 56 -10.63 21.88 -1.13
C LYS A 56 -9.62 21.46 -0.07
N ASN A 57 -9.39 20.15 0.07
CA ASN A 57 -8.36 19.60 0.96
C ASN A 57 -7.79 18.30 0.38
N ALA A 58 -6.86 18.43 -0.56
CA ALA A 58 -6.30 17.31 -1.27
C ALA A 58 -5.55 16.31 -0.37
N ARG A 59 -4.94 16.78 0.72
CA ARG A 59 -4.21 15.92 1.66
C ARG A 59 -5.14 15.02 2.45
N VAL A 60 -6.25 15.58 2.96
CA VAL A 60 -7.29 14.80 3.64
C VAL A 60 -7.90 13.78 2.67
N ALA A 61 -8.26 14.21 1.47
CA ALA A 61 -8.82 13.31 0.46
C ALA A 61 -7.86 12.15 0.11
N GLN A 62 -6.56 12.44 0.02
CA GLN A 62 -5.54 11.42 -0.24
C GLN A 62 -5.43 10.41 0.90
N MET A 63 -5.52 10.88 2.15
CA MET A 63 -5.55 10.02 3.33
C MET A 63 -6.80 9.14 3.37
N GLU A 64 -7.98 9.70 3.09
CA GLU A 64 -9.24 8.95 3.06
C GLU A 64 -9.23 7.88 1.96
N ILE A 65 -8.79 8.23 0.75
CA ILE A 65 -8.69 7.27 -0.35
C ILE A 65 -7.67 6.17 -0.03
N TRP A 66 -6.55 6.52 0.62
CA TRP A 66 -5.59 5.55 1.13
C TRP A 66 -6.24 4.58 2.13
N ALA A 67 -6.97 5.09 3.10
CA ALA A 67 -7.64 4.29 4.11
C ALA A 67 -8.68 3.34 3.49
N ILE A 68 -9.57 3.87 2.64
CA ILE A 68 -10.59 3.07 1.96
C ILE A 68 -9.97 1.97 1.10
N GLY A 69 -9.02 2.33 0.25
CA GLY A 69 -8.44 1.39 -0.71
C GLY A 69 -7.67 0.26 -0.06
N ASN A 70 -6.82 0.57 0.93
CA ASN A 70 -6.00 -0.43 1.59
C ASN A 70 -6.83 -1.35 2.51
N ARG A 71 -7.81 -0.81 3.24
CA ARG A 71 -8.73 -1.63 4.04
C ARG A 71 -9.58 -2.55 3.16
N ARG A 72 -10.10 -2.05 2.03
CA ARG A 72 -10.82 -2.87 1.06
C ARG A 72 -9.94 -4.01 0.53
N ALA A 73 -8.70 -3.72 0.15
CA ALA A 73 -7.78 -4.73 -0.35
C ALA A 73 -7.48 -5.81 0.70
N ALA A 74 -7.25 -5.41 1.95
CA ALA A 74 -7.02 -6.34 3.05
C ALA A 74 -8.27 -7.19 3.37
N SER A 75 -9.46 -6.60 3.32
CA SER A 75 -10.72 -7.33 3.49
C SER A 75 -10.94 -8.35 2.36
N ALA A 76 -10.81 -7.91 1.11
CA ALA A 76 -10.94 -8.79 -0.05
C ALA A 76 -9.95 -9.97 0.02
N ALA A 77 -8.72 -9.73 0.44
CA ALA A 77 -7.73 -10.79 0.60
C ALA A 77 -8.12 -11.84 1.64
N ARG A 78 -8.78 -11.43 2.72
CA ARG A 78 -9.27 -12.33 3.78
C ARG A 78 -10.52 -13.11 3.34
N ASP A 79 -11.41 -12.43 2.63
CA ASP A 79 -12.75 -12.93 2.35
C ASP A 79 -12.81 -13.76 1.04
N LEU A 80 -11.81 -13.61 0.14
CA LEU A 80 -11.76 -14.34 -1.11
C LEU A 80 -11.08 -15.71 -0.95
N PRO A 81 -11.76 -16.82 -1.25
CA PRO A 81 -11.18 -18.15 -1.14
C PRO A 81 -10.02 -18.35 -2.13
N GLY A 82 -8.96 -19.02 -1.66
CA GLY A 82 -7.82 -19.39 -2.52
C GLY A 82 -6.86 -18.24 -2.88
N VAL A 83 -7.10 -17.03 -2.40
CA VAL A 83 -6.19 -15.90 -2.61
C VAL A 83 -5.01 -16.00 -1.65
N ALA A 84 -3.80 -16.11 -2.21
CA ALA A 84 -2.58 -15.91 -1.45
C ALA A 84 -2.26 -14.41 -1.37
N TYR A 85 -2.02 -13.92 -0.15
CA TYR A 85 -1.82 -12.49 0.10
C TYR A 85 -0.59 -12.25 0.98
N HIS A 86 0.23 -11.29 0.58
CA HIS A 86 1.40 -10.85 1.33
C HIS A 86 1.38 -9.32 1.49
N LEU A 87 1.33 -8.85 2.72
CA LEU A 87 1.45 -7.44 3.05
C LEU A 87 2.93 -7.09 3.18
N LEU A 88 3.42 -6.20 2.32
CA LEU A 88 4.78 -5.68 2.35
C LEU A 88 4.75 -4.20 2.74
N ARG A 89 5.17 -3.89 3.96
CA ARG A 89 5.31 -2.49 4.38
C ARG A 89 6.57 -1.89 3.76
N TYR A 90 6.42 -0.73 3.17
CA TYR A 90 7.55 -0.02 2.54
C TYR A 90 8.63 0.35 3.55
N GLU A 91 8.23 0.72 4.76
CA GLU A 91 9.12 1.05 5.85
C GLU A 91 9.95 -0.15 6.30
N ASP A 92 9.35 -1.35 6.36
CA ASP A 92 10.06 -2.59 6.68
C ASP A 92 11.03 -2.96 5.56
N LEU A 93 10.61 -2.82 4.29
CA LEU A 93 11.49 -3.02 3.14
C LEU A 93 12.70 -2.07 3.18
N CYS A 94 12.54 -0.84 3.68
CA CYS A 94 13.63 0.13 3.76
C CYS A 94 14.54 -0.08 4.99
N SER A 95 13.97 -0.48 6.13
CA SER A 95 14.71 -0.66 7.38
C SER A 95 15.38 -2.03 7.50
N LYS A 96 14.73 -3.08 6.95
CA LYS A 96 15.18 -4.48 7.00
C LYS A 96 15.06 -5.14 5.61
N PRO A 97 15.76 -4.63 4.60
CA PRO A 97 15.54 -5.01 3.21
C PRO A 97 15.78 -6.50 2.96
N ALA A 98 16.81 -7.10 3.56
CA ALA A 98 17.11 -8.53 3.35
C ALA A 98 15.99 -9.44 3.88
N GLU A 99 15.47 -9.16 5.08
CA GLU A 99 14.37 -9.92 5.68
C GLU A 99 13.07 -9.76 4.85
N ALA A 100 12.73 -8.52 4.50
CA ALA A 100 11.52 -8.23 3.74
C ALA A 100 11.54 -8.87 2.34
N ILE A 101 12.69 -8.85 1.67
CA ILE A 101 12.86 -9.45 0.36
C ILE A 101 12.86 -10.98 0.45
N ALA A 102 13.51 -11.58 1.47
CA ALA A 102 13.49 -13.02 1.66
C ALA A 102 12.06 -13.54 1.83
N ALA A 103 11.27 -12.91 2.70
CA ALA A 103 9.86 -13.25 2.90
C ALA A 103 9.01 -13.07 1.61
N LEU A 104 9.30 -12.02 0.84
CA LEU A 104 8.63 -11.82 -0.45
C LEU A 104 8.98 -12.90 -1.47
N LEU A 105 10.25 -13.28 -1.59
CA LEU A 105 10.71 -14.33 -2.51
C LEU A 105 10.10 -15.68 -2.13
N GLU A 106 10.08 -16.02 -0.85
CA GLU A 106 9.40 -17.21 -0.33
C GLU A 106 7.92 -17.20 -0.71
N PHE A 107 7.23 -16.11 -0.44
CA PHE A 107 5.82 -15.94 -0.76
C PHE A 107 5.55 -16.16 -2.26
N VAL A 108 6.32 -15.56 -3.15
CA VAL A 108 6.11 -15.73 -4.61
C VAL A 108 6.57 -17.09 -5.13
N GLY A 109 7.35 -17.84 -4.35
CA GLY A 109 7.92 -19.13 -4.73
C GLY A 109 9.14 -18.98 -5.63
N ALA A 110 9.88 -17.90 -5.50
CA ALA A 110 11.14 -17.66 -6.18
C ALA A 110 12.32 -18.16 -5.31
N PRO A 111 13.45 -18.57 -5.93
CA PRO A 111 14.65 -18.91 -5.18
C PRO A 111 15.10 -17.75 -4.29
N SER A 112 15.36 -18.02 -3.01
CA SER A 112 15.78 -17.01 -2.03
C SER A 112 17.27 -16.63 -2.12
N GLY A 113 18.02 -17.26 -2.99
CA GLY A 113 19.49 -17.19 -3.02
C GLY A 113 20.12 -15.81 -3.31
N ASP A 114 19.33 -14.82 -3.74
CA ASP A 114 19.83 -13.46 -4.02
C ASP A 114 19.10 -12.35 -3.25
N ALA A 115 18.50 -12.69 -2.09
CA ALA A 115 17.81 -11.69 -1.27
C ALA A 115 18.72 -10.53 -0.88
N GLU A 116 19.97 -10.80 -0.52
CA GLU A 116 20.97 -9.78 -0.20
C GLU A 116 21.34 -8.90 -1.42
N GLY A 117 21.47 -9.50 -2.60
CA GLY A 117 21.74 -8.76 -3.84
C GLY A 117 20.60 -7.80 -4.18
N PHE A 118 19.34 -8.23 -3.98
CA PHE A 118 18.19 -7.35 -4.12
C PHE A 118 18.13 -6.28 -3.02
N ALA A 119 18.47 -6.64 -1.78
CA ALA A 119 18.48 -5.72 -0.65
C ALA A 119 19.41 -4.52 -0.89
N LYS A 120 20.57 -4.73 -1.47
CA LYS A 120 21.52 -3.67 -1.83
C LYS A 120 20.99 -2.66 -2.85
N ARG A 121 19.92 -3.00 -3.58
CA ARG A 121 19.27 -2.10 -4.55
C ARG A 121 18.14 -1.27 -3.93
N VAL A 122 17.75 -1.58 -2.69
CA VAL A 122 16.71 -0.81 -2.00
C VAL A 122 17.26 0.55 -1.62
N GLN A 123 16.62 1.59 -2.15
CA GLN A 123 16.95 2.98 -1.83
C GLN A 123 15.78 3.59 -1.04
N PRO A 124 15.94 3.83 0.27
CA PRO A 124 14.91 4.46 1.08
C PRO A 124 14.57 5.86 0.54
N SER A 125 13.28 6.16 0.48
CA SER A 125 12.83 7.50 0.15
C SER A 125 13.04 8.46 1.31
N SER A 126 13.54 9.67 1.04
CA SER A 126 13.61 10.77 2.00
C SER A 126 12.24 11.21 2.54
N GLY A 127 11.17 10.67 2.00
CA GLY A 127 9.82 10.97 2.46
C GLY A 127 9.27 10.01 3.52
N ILE A 128 10.06 9.09 4.07
CA ILE A 128 9.63 8.27 5.20
C ILE A 128 9.61 9.14 6.47
N GLY A 129 8.46 9.18 7.15
CA GLY A 129 8.27 9.96 8.36
C GLY A 129 8.11 11.47 8.15
N ARG A 130 8.03 11.94 6.91
CA ARG A 130 7.87 13.39 6.59
C ARG A 130 6.67 14.02 7.27
N TRP A 131 5.62 13.26 7.51
CA TRP A 131 4.41 13.76 8.15
C TRP A 131 4.66 14.33 9.55
N ARG A 132 5.74 13.91 10.24
CA ARG A 132 6.09 14.38 11.59
C ARG A 132 6.57 15.83 11.60
N GLU A 133 7.07 16.32 10.47
CA GLU A 133 7.58 17.68 10.29
C GLU A 133 6.54 18.60 9.66
N MET A 134 5.34 18.08 9.39
CA MET A 134 4.27 18.80 8.72
C MET A 134 3.17 19.16 9.70
N GLU A 135 2.32 20.14 9.33
CA GLU A 135 1.11 20.42 10.11
C GLU A 135 0.27 19.16 10.26
N PRO A 136 -0.29 18.90 11.47
CA PRO A 136 -1.10 17.72 11.70
C PRO A 136 -2.27 17.60 10.70
N LEU A 137 -2.39 16.44 10.08
CA LEU A 137 -3.51 16.15 9.19
C LEU A 137 -4.75 15.83 10.03
N PRO A 138 -5.91 16.48 9.81
CA PRO A 138 -7.15 16.07 10.45
C PRO A 138 -7.55 14.68 9.95
N LEU A 139 -7.49 13.70 10.85
CA LEU A 139 -7.81 12.31 10.54
C LEU A 139 -9.25 12.00 10.92
N SER A 140 -10.01 11.42 9.99
CA SER A 140 -11.30 10.82 10.28
C SER A 140 -11.15 9.57 11.16
N GLU A 141 -12.23 9.06 11.70
CA GLU A 141 -12.27 7.77 12.40
C GLU A 141 -11.79 6.62 11.47
N LEU A 142 -12.23 6.64 10.20
CA LEU A 142 -11.83 5.67 9.20
C LEU A 142 -10.31 5.68 8.96
N SER A 143 -9.72 6.87 8.83
CA SER A 143 -8.29 7.02 8.63
C SER A 143 -7.47 6.57 9.83
N ARG A 144 -7.92 6.88 11.06
CA ARG A 144 -7.28 6.40 12.30
C ARG A 144 -7.35 4.88 12.40
N ALA A 145 -8.53 4.30 12.20
CA ALA A 145 -8.70 2.85 12.23
C ALA A 145 -7.87 2.12 11.17
N ALA A 146 -7.68 2.74 9.99
CA ALA A 146 -6.81 2.17 8.96
C ALA A 146 -5.33 2.21 9.37
N LEU A 147 -4.85 3.32 9.94
CA LEU A 147 -3.48 3.41 10.44
C LEU A 147 -3.22 2.34 11.51
N GLU A 148 -4.12 2.22 12.49
CA GLU A 148 -4.03 1.21 13.55
C GLU A 148 -4.02 -0.22 12.98
N GLN A 149 -4.95 -0.54 12.07
CA GLN A 149 -5.05 -1.85 11.42
C GLN A 149 -3.74 -2.26 10.75
N PHE A 150 -3.02 -1.31 10.19
CA PHE A 150 -1.75 -1.57 9.49
C PHE A 150 -0.50 -1.29 10.36
N GLY A 151 -0.66 -1.04 11.67
CA GLY A 151 0.44 -0.86 12.62
C GLY A 151 1.17 0.47 12.49
N TYR A 152 0.50 1.51 12.00
CA TYR A 152 1.01 2.89 12.00
C TYR A 152 0.46 3.65 13.20
N GLN A 153 1.36 4.04 14.09
CA GLN A 153 1.06 4.85 15.28
C GLN A 153 1.36 6.33 15.07
#